data_d96fce5161aeb0e92f2684316c0c31da
#
_entry.id   d96fce5161aeb0e92f2684316c0c31da
#
_cell.length_a   1.000
_cell.length_b   1.000
_cell.length_c   1.000
_cell.angle_alpha   90.00
_cell.angle_beta   90.00
_cell.angle_gamma   90.00
#
_symmetry.space_group_name_H-M   'P 1'
#
loop_
_entity.id
_entity.type
_entity.pdbx_description
1 polymer ?
#
loop_
_entity_poly.entity_id
_entity_poly.type
_entity_poly.pdbx_seq_one_letter_code
_entity_poly.pdbx_strand_id
1 'polypeptide(L)'
;MLLKNNSQKVLVLIILVVLLVFSICASIVYGYTDTTWKMAWDAFQQNNGSNEHLVIETVRLPRALIAAAVGSSLAIAGVLLQTLTKNPLASPDIFGVNAGASFAVVIGVTVFSMGHLQAIAWVAFLGAAIAGVGVYVIGSFGREGLTPIKITLAGAAVAAMFSSFTQGILVLDEAALEQV
;
A
#
# COMPACT_ATOMS: atom_id res chain seq x y z
N MET A 1 -25.45 12.55 4.79
CA MET A 1 -24.35 13.52 4.53
C MET A 1 -24.09 14.28 5.84
N LEU A 2 -22.95 13.99 6.50
CA LEU A 2 -22.58 14.56 7.80
C LEU A 2 -22.19 16.04 7.73
N LEU A 3 -21.73 16.52 6.58
CA LEU A 3 -21.27 17.90 6.37
C LEU A 3 -22.22 18.63 5.40
N LYS A 4 -23.10 19.46 5.95
CA LYS A 4 -24.10 20.21 5.15
C LYS A 4 -23.55 21.56 4.65
N ASN A 5 -22.63 22.18 5.36
CA ASN A 5 -22.16 23.53 5.06
C ASN A 5 -20.76 23.52 4.44
N ASN A 6 -20.52 24.35 3.44
CA ASN A 6 -19.20 24.49 2.79
C ASN A 6 -18.10 24.88 3.80
N SER A 7 -18.41 25.71 4.78
CA SER A 7 -17.47 26.06 5.85
C SER A 7 -17.05 24.86 6.69
N GLN A 8 -17.97 23.91 6.97
CA GLN A 8 -17.66 22.67 7.69
C GLN A 8 -16.76 21.76 6.87
N LYS A 9 -16.98 21.67 5.56
CA LYS A 9 -16.14 20.86 4.64
C LYS A 9 -14.72 21.41 4.59
N VAL A 10 -14.56 22.73 4.48
CA VAL A 10 -13.27 23.41 4.47
C VAL A 10 -12.56 23.23 5.81
N LEU A 11 -13.26 23.39 6.93
CA LEU A 11 -12.69 23.19 8.26
C LEU A 11 -12.17 21.75 8.44
N VAL A 12 -12.96 20.75 8.07
CA VAL A 12 -12.54 19.33 8.15
C VAL A 12 -11.35 19.05 7.25
N LEU A 13 -11.32 19.62 6.05
CA LEU A 13 -10.18 19.46 5.14
C LEU A 13 -8.90 20.06 5.76
N ILE A 14 -8.99 21.26 6.36
CA ILE A 14 -7.85 21.89 7.05
C ILE A 14 -7.36 21.00 8.19
N ILE A 15 -8.29 20.47 9.02
CA ILE A 15 -7.94 19.59 10.14
C ILE A 15 -7.21 18.33 9.60
N LEU A 16 -7.71 17.72 8.53
CA LEU A 16 -7.10 16.52 7.94
C LEU A 16 -5.70 16.82 7.39
N VAL A 17 -5.49 17.97 6.74
CA VAL A 17 -4.17 18.39 6.26
C VAL A 17 -3.22 18.63 7.43
N VAL A 18 -3.66 19.29 8.48
CA VAL A 18 -2.84 19.51 9.69
C VAL A 18 -2.47 18.19 10.35
N LEU A 19 -3.40 17.24 10.46
CA LEU A 19 -3.15 15.90 10.99
C LEU A 19 -2.17 15.12 10.12
N LEU A 20 -2.27 15.22 8.80
CA LEU A 20 -1.34 14.59 7.87
C LEU A 20 0.07 15.13 8.05
N VAL A 21 0.24 16.44 8.06
CA VAL A 21 1.54 17.10 8.27
C VAL A 21 2.12 16.71 9.64
N PHE A 22 1.30 16.76 10.69
CA PHE A 22 1.71 16.34 12.03
C PHE A 22 2.17 14.88 12.05
N SER A 23 1.44 13.96 11.39
CA SER A 23 1.78 12.54 11.30
C SER A 23 3.10 12.31 10.56
N ILE A 24 3.36 13.06 9.47
CA ILE A 24 4.62 13.01 8.73
C ILE A 24 5.76 13.47 9.65
N CYS A 25 5.63 14.61 10.31
CA CYS A 25 6.63 15.14 11.24
C CYS A 25 6.88 14.18 12.41
N ALA A 26 5.82 13.62 12.98
CA ALA A 26 5.92 12.62 14.05
C ALA A 26 6.65 11.36 13.58
N SER A 27 6.37 10.87 12.36
CA SER A 27 7.04 9.70 11.77
C SER A 27 8.55 9.91 11.55
N ILE A 28 8.98 11.15 11.32
CA ILE A 28 10.40 11.50 11.19
C ILE A 28 11.08 11.50 12.56
N VAL A 29 10.42 11.99 13.61
CA VAL A 29 11.01 12.13 14.95
C VAL A 29 10.95 10.83 15.74
N TYR A 30 9.80 10.14 15.73
CA TYR A 30 9.62 8.92 16.52
C TYR A 30 10.04 7.66 15.74
N GLY A 31 10.86 6.80 16.37
CA GLY A 31 11.33 5.55 15.79
C GLY A 31 12.22 4.77 16.77
N TYR A 32 12.86 3.70 16.29
CA TYR A 32 13.70 2.80 17.11
C TYR A 32 14.91 3.51 17.74
N THR A 33 15.51 4.48 17.02
CA THR A 33 16.58 5.33 17.58
C THR A 33 15.96 6.53 18.28
N ASP A 34 16.43 6.84 19.49
CA ASP A 34 15.97 7.98 20.26
C ASP A 34 16.40 9.29 19.59
N THR A 35 15.45 9.98 19.02
CA THR A 35 15.66 11.28 18.39
C THR A 35 14.68 12.31 18.92
N THR A 36 15.15 13.55 19.07
CA THR A 36 14.37 14.68 19.53
C THR A 36 13.95 15.56 18.36
N TRP A 37 12.92 16.36 18.56
CA TRP A 37 12.49 17.36 17.57
C TRP A 37 13.61 18.31 17.18
N LYS A 38 14.48 18.66 18.13
CA LYS A 38 15.66 19.49 17.87
C LYS A 38 16.65 18.79 16.95
N MET A 39 16.97 17.52 17.22
CA MET A 39 17.87 16.72 16.36
C MET A 39 17.32 16.59 14.94
N ALA A 40 16.00 16.38 14.80
CA ALA A 40 15.37 16.33 13.49
C ALA A 40 15.51 17.68 12.74
N TRP A 41 15.35 18.80 13.43
CA TRP A 41 15.55 20.12 12.83
C TRP A 41 17.02 20.38 12.47
N ASP A 42 17.93 20.04 13.36
CA ASP A 42 19.38 20.21 13.16
C ASP A 42 19.91 19.34 12.01
N ALA A 43 19.34 18.13 11.80
CA ALA A 43 19.67 17.25 10.68
C ALA A 43 19.45 17.93 9.32
N PHE A 44 18.40 18.76 9.19
CA PHE A 44 18.11 19.49 7.96
C PHE A 44 18.92 20.79 7.79
N GLN A 45 19.40 21.38 8.88
CA GLN A 45 20.16 22.65 8.81
C GLN A 45 21.66 22.45 8.80
N GLN A 46 22.18 21.51 9.60
CA GLN A 46 23.62 21.28 9.76
C GLN A 46 23.86 19.79 9.97
N ASN A 47 23.89 19.03 8.86
CA ASN A 47 24.23 17.62 8.93
C ASN A 47 25.69 17.47 9.43
N ASN A 48 25.83 17.00 10.66
CA ASN A 48 27.14 16.76 11.28
C ASN A 48 27.66 15.34 11.08
N GLY A 49 26.98 14.53 10.24
CA GLY A 49 27.35 13.13 9.95
C GLY A 49 27.09 12.16 11.11
N SER A 50 26.36 12.58 12.16
CA SER A 50 25.98 11.66 13.23
C SER A 50 25.00 10.58 12.73
N ASN A 51 25.00 9.42 13.38
CA ASN A 51 24.11 8.32 13.02
C ASN A 51 22.64 8.72 13.07
N GLU A 52 22.26 9.57 14.02
CA GLU A 52 20.91 10.08 14.16
C GLU A 52 20.49 10.93 12.95
N HIS A 53 21.35 11.82 12.48
CA HIS A 53 21.10 12.66 11.32
C HIS A 53 21.02 11.82 10.03
N LEU A 54 21.91 10.84 9.86
CA LEU A 54 21.89 9.91 8.72
C LEU A 54 20.57 9.11 8.70
N VAL A 55 20.15 8.57 9.85
CA VAL A 55 18.88 7.81 9.93
C VAL A 55 17.67 8.69 9.59
N ILE A 56 17.66 9.95 10.02
CA ILE A 56 16.58 10.88 9.70
C ILE A 56 16.50 11.12 8.19
N GLU A 57 17.62 11.45 7.55
CA GLU A 57 17.64 11.80 6.13
C GLU A 57 17.48 10.61 5.19
N THR A 58 18.16 9.49 5.48
CA THR A 58 18.23 8.36 4.54
C THR A 58 17.17 7.29 4.75
N VAL A 59 16.56 7.23 5.94
CA VAL A 59 15.57 6.21 6.25
C VAL A 59 14.21 6.80 6.58
N ARG A 60 14.14 7.72 7.56
CA ARG A 60 12.85 8.17 8.11
C ARG A 60 12.12 9.12 7.16
N LEU A 61 12.82 10.11 6.62
CA LEU A 61 12.23 11.06 5.69
C LEU A 61 11.71 10.37 4.41
N PRO A 62 12.50 9.54 3.69
CA PRO A 62 11.99 8.82 2.53
C PRO A 62 10.80 7.92 2.88
N ARG A 63 10.86 7.19 3.99
CA ARG A 63 9.75 6.34 4.45
C ARG A 63 8.47 7.13 4.70
N ALA A 64 8.55 8.28 5.38
CA ALA A 64 7.40 9.13 5.65
C ALA A 64 6.78 9.68 4.36
N LEU A 65 7.61 10.12 3.40
CA LEU A 65 7.15 10.60 2.10
C LEU A 65 6.52 9.49 1.26
N ILE A 66 7.12 8.30 1.23
CA ILE A 66 6.56 7.14 0.53
C ILE A 66 5.22 6.75 1.14
N ALA A 67 5.11 6.71 2.47
CA ALA A 67 3.84 6.40 3.16
C ALA A 67 2.73 7.39 2.79
N ALA A 68 3.05 8.70 2.73
CA ALA A 68 2.10 9.73 2.32
C ALA A 68 1.68 9.57 0.85
N ALA A 69 2.64 9.27 -0.05
CA ALA A 69 2.38 9.05 -1.47
C ALA A 69 1.52 7.79 -1.71
N VAL A 70 1.84 6.69 -1.03
CA VAL A 70 1.06 5.43 -1.11
C VAL A 70 -0.34 5.64 -0.57
N GLY A 71 -0.48 6.26 0.62
CA GLY A 71 -1.79 6.56 1.20
C GLY A 71 -2.66 7.43 0.30
N SER A 72 -2.07 8.46 -0.32
CA SER A 72 -2.76 9.33 -1.28
C SER A 72 -3.23 8.56 -2.52
N SER A 73 -2.37 7.69 -3.07
CA SER A 73 -2.70 6.86 -4.23
C SER A 73 -3.83 5.88 -3.92
N LEU A 74 -3.79 5.23 -2.75
CA LEU A 74 -4.86 4.33 -2.29
C LEU A 74 -6.18 5.07 -2.06
N ALA A 75 -6.13 6.30 -1.51
CA ALA A 75 -7.32 7.12 -1.32
C ALA A 75 -7.98 7.49 -2.66
N ILE A 76 -7.18 7.89 -3.66
CA ILE A 76 -7.67 8.18 -5.01
C ILE A 76 -8.28 6.93 -5.65
N ALA A 77 -7.58 5.78 -5.58
CA ALA A 77 -8.09 4.53 -6.11
C ALA A 77 -9.41 4.13 -5.43
N GLY A 78 -9.51 4.29 -4.10
CA GLY A 78 -10.73 4.05 -3.35
C GLY A 78 -11.90 4.91 -3.82
N VAL A 79 -11.70 6.21 -3.98
CA VAL A 79 -12.74 7.14 -4.47
C VAL A 79 -13.17 6.77 -5.89
N LEU A 80 -12.24 6.44 -6.78
CA LEU A 80 -12.56 6.02 -8.14
C LEU A 80 -13.40 4.73 -8.15
N LEU A 81 -13.02 3.73 -7.36
CA LEU A 81 -13.76 2.48 -7.23
C LEU A 81 -15.18 2.69 -6.67
N GLN A 82 -15.30 3.48 -5.60
CA GLN A 82 -16.61 3.82 -5.02
C GLN A 82 -17.51 4.53 -6.04
N THR A 83 -16.94 5.42 -6.84
CA THR A 83 -17.68 6.15 -7.86
C THR A 83 -18.12 5.24 -9.01
N LEU A 84 -17.22 4.39 -9.51
CA LEU A 84 -17.51 3.47 -10.62
C LEU A 84 -18.52 2.39 -10.23
N THR A 85 -18.38 1.84 -9.04
CA THR A 85 -19.28 0.79 -8.54
C THR A 85 -20.56 1.33 -7.92
N LYS A 86 -20.67 2.65 -7.73
CA LYS A 86 -21.74 3.33 -7.00
C LYS A 86 -21.97 2.71 -5.61
N ASN A 87 -20.90 2.21 -5.00
CA ASN A 87 -20.92 1.52 -3.73
C ASN A 87 -19.89 2.17 -2.78
N PRO A 88 -20.31 2.77 -1.67
CA PRO A 88 -19.42 3.41 -0.71
C PRO A 88 -18.53 2.41 0.06
N LEU A 89 -18.80 1.11 -0.03
CA LEU A 89 -18.01 0.06 0.59
C LEU A 89 -16.94 -0.53 -0.34
N ALA A 90 -16.86 -0.07 -1.59
CA ALA A 90 -15.84 -0.55 -2.51
C ALA A 90 -14.45 -0.05 -2.07
N SER A 91 -13.49 -0.98 -2.04
CA SER A 91 -12.09 -0.75 -1.68
C SER A 91 -11.17 -1.46 -2.66
N PRO A 92 -9.97 -0.93 -2.97
CA PRO A 92 -8.98 -1.63 -3.78
C PRO A 92 -8.61 -3.02 -3.25
N ASP A 93 -8.63 -3.22 -1.94
CA ASP A 93 -8.29 -4.49 -1.29
C ASP A 93 -9.25 -5.61 -1.64
N ILE A 94 -10.54 -5.29 -1.83
CA ILE A 94 -11.59 -6.26 -2.20
C ILE A 94 -11.34 -6.84 -3.60
N PHE A 95 -10.60 -6.13 -4.44
CA PHE A 95 -10.29 -6.56 -5.81
C PHE A 95 -9.10 -7.52 -5.91
N GLY A 96 -8.53 -7.97 -4.79
CA GLY A 96 -7.41 -8.90 -4.78
C GLY A 96 -6.10 -8.36 -5.38
N VAL A 97 -6.04 -7.05 -5.68
CA VAL A 97 -4.89 -6.39 -6.31
C VAL A 97 -3.64 -6.52 -5.44
N ASN A 98 -3.77 -6.31 -4.13
CA ASN A 98 -2.67 -6.44 -3.18
C ASN A 98 -2.19 -7.88 -3.06
N ALA A 99 -3.11 -8.86 -3.05
CA ALA A 99 -2.76 -10.27 -3.00
C ALA A 99 -2.00 -10.72 -4.25
N GLY A 100 -2.42 -10.24 -5.44
CA GLY A 100 -1.72 -10.50 -6.70
C GLY A 100 -0.34 -9.86 -6.75
N ALA A 101 -0.19 -8.63 -6.24
CA ALA A 101 1.10 -7.96 -6.12
C ALA A 101 2.04 -8.75 -5.19
N SER A 102 1.58 -9.12 -4.00
CA SER A 102 2.36 -9.89 -3.02
C SER A 102 2.78 -11.24 -3.58
N PHE A 103 1.90 -11.97 -4.24
CA PHE A 103 2.20 -13.24 -4.87
C PHE A 103 3.29 -13.12 -5.94
N ALA A 104 3.18 -12.11 -6.81
CA ALA A 104 4.18 -11.86 -7.84
C ALA A 104 5.55 -11.50 -7.24
N VAL A 105 5.58 -10.70 -6.17
CA VAL A 105 6.81 -10.35 -5.45
C VAL A 105 7.45 -11.61 -4.84
N VAL A 106 6.67 -12.44 -4.17
CA VAL A 106 7.20 -13.67 -3.56
C VAL A 106 7.79 -14.59 -4.63
N ILE A 107 7.11 -14.81 -5.75
CA ILE A 107 7.68 -15.57 -6.88
C ILE A 107 8.96 -14.90 -7.39
N GLY A 108 8.95 -13.58 -7.58
CA GLY A 108 10.12 -12.83 -8.05
C GLY A 108 11.34 -13.02 -7.15
N VAL A 109 11.16 -12.99 -5.86
CA VAL A 109 12.24 -13.13 -4.88
C VAL A 109 12.66 -14.58 -4.71
N THR A 110 11.72 -15.52 -4.50
CA THR A 110 12.04 -16.90 -4.17
C THR A 110 12.47 -17.72 -5.40
N VAL A 111 11.73 -17.62 -6.53
CA VAL A 111 11.99 -18.45 -7.73
C VAL A 111 13.03 -17.80 -8.64
N PHE A 112 12.94 -16.47 -8.83
CA PHE A 112 13.86 -15.75 -9.74
C PHE A 112 15.02 -15.07 -9.03
N SER A 113 15.13 -15.16 -7.69
CA SER A 113 16.19 -14.56 -6.87
C SER A 113 16.38 -13.06 -7.15
N MET A 114 15.29 -12.33 -7.38
CA MET A 114 15.33 -10.90 -7.69
C MET A 114 15.72 -10.10 -6.44
N GLY A 115 16.87 -9.41 -6.49
CA GLY A 115 17.37 -8.56 -5.39
C GLY A 115 17.21 -7.06 -5.62
N HIS A 116 16.89 -6.63 -6.85
CA HIS A 116 16.79 -5.20 -7.17
C HIS A 116 15.40 -4.66 -6.86
N LEU A 117 15.31 -3.66 -5.98
CA LEU A 117 14.05 -3.04 -5.55
C LEU A 117 13.17 -2.58 -6.73
N GLN A 118 13.80 -2.03 -7.78
CA GLN A 118 13.08 -1.55 -8.95
C GLN A 118 12.45 -2.70 -9.75
N ALA A 119 13.12 -3.83 -9.89
CA ALA A 119 12.57 -5.01 -10.55
C ALA A 119 11.39 -5.59 -9.74
N ILE A 120 11.54 -5.67 -8.42
CA ILE A 120 10.48 -6.11 -7.51
C ILE A 120 9.24 -5.21 -7.63
N ALA A 121 9.42 -3.87 -7.71
CA ALA A 121 8.32 -2.95 -7.89
C ALA A 121 7.55 -3.18 -9.21
N TRP A 122 8.25 -3.39 -10.33
CA TRP A 122 7.61 -3.69 -11.60
C TRP A 122 6.86 -5.02 -11.59
N VAL A 123 7.43 -6.04 -10.96
CA VAL A 123 6.79 -7.36 -10.79
C VAL A 123 5.54 -7.23 -9.92
N ALA A 124 5.57 -6.43 -8.85
CA ALA A 124 4.40 -6.13 -8.03
C ALA A 124 3.29 -5.47 -8.85
N PHE A 125 3.61 -4.47 -9.68
CA PHE A 125 2.63 -3.82 -10.55
C PHE A 125 2.02 -4.80 -11.57
N LEU A 126 2.82 -5.68 -12.16
CA LEU A 126 2.33 -6.72 -13.07
C LEU A 126 1.39 -7.69 -12.34
N GLY A 127 1.75 -8.14 -11.15
CA GLY A 127 0.91 -9.01 -10.33
C GLY A 127 -0.42 -8.36 -9.96
N ALA A 128 -0.38 -7.08 -9.57
CA ALA A 128 -1.56 -6.26 -9.30
C ALA A 128 -2.47 -6.16 -10.52
N ALA A 129 -1.89 -5.87 -11.70
CA ALA A 129 -2.63 -5.75 -12.95
C ALA A 129 -3.27 -7.08 -13.36
N ILE A 130 -2.54 -8.20 -13.28
CA ILE A 130 -3.05 -9.55 -13.59
C ILE A 130 -4.23 -9.90 -12.67
N ALA A 131 -4.10 -9.64 -11.36
CA ALA A 131 -5.19 -9.87 -10.41
C ALA A 131 -6.42 -9.04 -10.75
N GLY A 132 -6.25 -7.73 -11.01
CA GLY A 132 -7.35 -6.84 -11.36
C GLY A 132 -8.07 -7.25 -12.66
N VAL A 133 -7.31 -7.61 -13.70
CA VAL A 133 -7.86 -8.13 -14.96
C VAL A 133 -8.57 -9.47 -14.71
N GLY A 134 -7.99 -10.37 -13.92
CA GLY A 134 -8.61 -11.64 -13.55
C GLY A 134 -9.96 -11.46 -12.87
N VAL A 135 -10.03 -10.56 -11.89
CA VAL A 135 -11.30 -10.21 -11.22
C VAL A 135 -12.31 -9.63 -12.19
N TYR A 136 -11.88 -8.73 -13.08
CA TYR A 136 -12.75 -8.17 -14.11
C TYR A 136 -13.31 -9.26 -15.03
N VAL A 137 -12.47 -10.15 -15.54
CA VAL A 137 -12.87 -11.25 -16.42
C VAL A 137 -13.84 -12.19 -15.69
N ILE A 138 -13.49 -12.66 -14.49
CA ILE A 138 -14.35 -13.57 -13.71
C ILE A 138 -15.69 -12.90 -13.37
N GLY A 139 -15.66 -11.63 -12.93
CA GLY A 139 -16.86 -10.89 -12.60
C GLY A 139 -17.76 -10.55 -13.78
N SER A 140 -17.22 -10.57 -15.01
CA SER A 140 -17.98 -10.30 -16.24
C SER A 140 -18.70 -11.53 -16.81
N PHE A 141 -18.39 -12.74 -16.31
CA PHE A 141 -19.07 -13.94 -16.78
C PHE A 141 -20.57 -13.95 -16.45
N GLY A 142 -21.37 -14.37 -17.43
CA GLY A 142 -22.82 -14.56 -17.32
C GLY A 142 -23.63 -13.46 -18.01
N ARG A 143 -24.95 -13.70 -18.12
CA ARG A 143 -25.86 -12.87 -18.92
C ARG A 143 -26.14 -11.49 -18.37
N GLU A 144 -25.91 -11.26 -17.08
CA GLU A 144 -26.22 -10.00 -16.38
C GLU A 144 -25.07 -8.97 -16.42
N GLY A 145 -23.91 -9.35 -16.99
CA GLY A 145 -22.72 -8.51 -17.01
C GLY A 145 -22.10 -8.28 -15.60
N LEU A 146 -21.32 -7.23 -15.48
CA LEU A 146 -20.64 -6.84 -14.24
C LEU A 146 -21.65 -6.26 -13.23
N THR A 147 -21.78 -6.93 -12.08
CA THR A 147 -22.53 -6.39 -10.95
C THR A 147 -21.57 -6.19 -9.76
N PRO A 148 -21.83 -5.23 -8.84
CA PRO A 148 -20.98 -5.01 -7.67
C PRO A 148 -20.74 -6.27 -6.84
N ILE A 149 -21.76 -7.12 -6.70
CA ILE A 149 -21.69 -8.38 -5.95
C ILE A 149 -20.74 -9.37 -6.64
N LYS A 150 -20.85 -9.53 -7.95
CA LYS A 150 -19.97 -10.44 -8.72
C LYS A 150 -18.51 -10.02 -8.63
N ILE A 151 -18.24 -8.71 -8.74
CA ILE A 151 -16.89 -8.17 -8.61
C ILE A 151 -16.33 -8.45 -7.21
N THR A 152 -17.11 -8.21 -6.17
CA THR A 152 -16.67 -8.45 -4.78
C THR A 152 -16.39 -9.92 -4.53
N LEU A 153 -17.26 -10.83 -4.99
CA LEU A 153 -17.07 -12.27 -4.86
C LEU A 153 -15.85 -12.76 -5.66
N ALA A 154 -15.70 -12.31 -6.90
CA ALA A 154 -14.56 -12.64 -7.74
C ALA A 154 -13.25 -12.13 -7.10
N GLY A 155 -13.26 -10.90 -6.58
CA GLY A 155 -12.12 -10.30 -5.88
C GLY A 155 -11.72 -11.10 -4.65
N ALA A 156 -12.67 -11.47 -3.82
CA ALA A 156 -12.44 -12.29 -2.62
C ALA A 156 -11.86 -13.67 -2.99
N ALA A 157 -12.39 -14.33 -4.04
CA ALA A 157 -11.88 -15.62 -4.51
C ALA A 157 -10.45 -15.51 -5.03
N VAL A 158 -10.16 -14.51 -5.87
CA VAL A 158 -8.81 -14.24 -6.41
C VAL A 158 -7.82 -13.89 -5.30
N ALA A 159 -8.22 -13.06 -4.34
CA ALA A 159 -7.40 -12.72 -3.17
C ALA A 159 -7.07 -13.95 -2.32
N ALA A 160 -8.06 -14.79 -2.02
CA ALA A 160 -7.85 -16.03 -1.27
C ALA A 160 -6.90 -16.99 -2.00
N MET A 161 -7.06 -17.13 -3.32
CA MET A 161 -6.21 -17.98 -4.15
C MET A 161 -4.75 -17.51 -4.13
N PHE A 162 -4.49 -16.22 -4.40
CA PHE A 162 -3.13 -15.70 -4.39
C PHE A 162 -2.51 -15.73 -2.98
N SER A 163 -3.29 -15.42 -1.94
CA SER A 163 -2.80 -15.51 -0.56
C SER A 163 -2.42 -16.93 -0.17
N SER A 164 -3.20 -17.93 -0.57
CA SER A 164 -2.91 -19.34 -0.32
C SER A 164 -1.63 -19.80 -1.04
N PHE A 165 -1.44 -19.39 -2.30
CA PHE A 165 -0.22 -19.70 -3.04
C PHE A 165 1.00 -18.99 -2.43
N THR A 166 0.87 -17.73 -2.04
CA THR A 166 1.93 -16.98 -1.36
C THR A 166 2.38 -17.69 -0.10
N GLN A 167 1.43 -18.08 0.76
CA GLN A 167 1.75 -18.80 2.00
C GLN A 167 2.37 -20.17 1.72
N GLY A 168 1.88 -20.88 0.71
CA GLY A 168 2.46 -22.18 0.31
C GLY A 168 3.92 -22.06 -0.11
N ILE A 169 4.27 -21.02 -0.88
CA ILE A 169 5.65 -20.79 -1.31
C ILE A 169 6.53 -20.41 -0.11
N LEU A 170 6.07 -19.52 0.76
CA LEU A 170 6.83 -19.09 1.95
C LEU A 170 7.13 -20.26 2.89
N VAL A 171 6.17 -21.16 3.10
CA VAL A 171 6.39 -22.36 3.93
C VAL A 171 7.43 -23.32 3.31
N LEU A 172 7.44 -23.44 1.98
CA LEU A 172 8.43 -24.26 1.29
C LEU A 172 9.84 -23.67 1.37
N ASP A 173 9.95 -22.37 1.34
CA ASP A 173 11.24 -21.65 1.43
C ASP A 173 11.83 -21.72 2.85
N GLU A 174 11.00 -21.57 3.89
CA GLU A 174 11.42 -21.78 5.28
C GLU A 174 11.87 -23.24 5.53
N ALA A 175 11.17 -24.23 4.99
CA ALA A 175 11.56 -25.63 5.09
C ALA A 175 12.87 -25.93 4.36
N ALA A 176 13.20 -25.22 3.29
CA ALA A 176 14.48 -25.33 2.59
C ALA A 176 15.64 -24.72 3.41
N LEU A 177 15.38 -23.64 4.14
CA LEU A 177 16.37 -23.01 5.04
C LEU A 177 16.71 -23.87 6.27
N GLU A 178 15.76 -24.66 6.78
CA GLU A 178 16.00 -25.56 7.91
C GLU A 178 16.81 -26.82 7.52
N GLN A 179 16.94 -27.13 6.22
CA GLN A 179 17.67 -28.32 5.74
C GLN A 179 19.12 -28.02 5.36
N VAL A 180 19.59 -26.77 5.44
CA VAL A 180 20.97 -26.32 5.16
C VAL A 180 21.68 -25.92 6.46
#